data_79f0dea44da1e3d3f6c908456a8a0c1c
#
_entry.id   79f0dea44da1e3d3f6c908456a8a0c1c
#
_cell.length_a   1.000
_cell.length_b   1.000
_cell.length_c   1.000
_cell.angle_alpha   90.00
_cell.angle_beta   90.00
_cell.angle_gamma   90.00
#
_symmetry.space_group_name_H-M   'P 1'
#
loop_
_entity.id
_entity.type
_entity.pdbx_description
1 polymer ?
#
loop_
_entity_poly.entity_id
_entity_poly.type
_entity_poly.pdbx_seq_one_letter_code
_entity_poly.pdbx_strand_id
1 'polypeptide(L)'
;MRIVDSQITSAYPSQTNFVVEASFTWAHDITFEKNGETITLKAGQYLQADRQFFRPGGTKITAQTSSSSYPVGLSVCKCATIEMYDIGWSTPDYWSLYEGATAHLKAAITIDGIERMVDMGSFKVYEVETVHGIATLTCYDAMKAADVLCPAAMQGDHTYIDLWELAANQLGLTASAIDSDLGYNALAAVDTQHTIRQVIEAIALACGGNAMVSGNALFVRPITSAADVTLTQWINPVEVAKTPVEVTGVRVKKTFASDGKEHTYFFGAGGYVIELNDDNLWLG
;
A
#
# COMPACT_ATOMS: atom_id res chain seq x y z
N MET A 1 7.88 3.25 8.03
CA MET A 1 7.96 4.72 8.17
C MET A 1 9.04 5.20 7.22
N ARG A 2 8.74 6.15 6.33
CA ARG A 2 9.79 6.76 5.50
C ARG A 2 10.74 7.52 6.39
N ILE A 3 12.04 7.38 6.16
CA ILE A 3 13.02 8.27 6.78
C ILE A 3 12.83 9.62 6.11
N VAL A 4 12.21 10.55 6.81
CA VAL A 4 12.05 11.94 6.39
C VAL A 4 13.21 12.72 6.94
N ASP A 5 13.72 13.67 6.16
CA ASP A 5 14.75 14.60 6.60
C ASP A 5 14.38 15.17 7.99
N SER A 6 15.34 15.17 8.92
CA SER A 6 15.12 15.65 10.30
C SER A 6 14.63 17.09 10.35
N GLN A 7 15.00 17.93 9.38
CA GLN A 7 14.50 19.30 9.26
C GLN A 7 13.01 19.34 8.91
N ILE A 8 12.54 18.42 8.04
CA ILE A 8 11.11 18.30 7.74
C ILE A 8 10.36 17.85 8.98
N THR A 9 10.87 16.84 9.68
CA THR A 9 10.23 16.33 10.90
C THR A 9 10.13 17.39 11.99
N SER A 10 11.15 18.24 12.16
CA SER A 10 11.13 19.33 13.16
C SER A 10 10.26 20.51 12.76
N ALA A 11 10.12 20.80 11.47
CA ALA A 11 9.32 21.90 10.97
C ALA A 11 7.83 21.57 10.83
N TYR A 12 7.48 20.29 10.74
CA TYR A 12 6.10 19.83 10.52
C TYR A 12 5.06 20.43 11.48
N PRO A 13 5.31 20.58 12.78
CA PRO A 13 4.32 21.15 13.69
C PRO A 13 4.01 22.63 13.44
N SER A 14 4.91 23.37 12.82
CA SER A 14 4.76 24.82 12.59
C SER A 14 4.37 25.19 11.16
N GLN A 15 4.42 24.21 10.24
CA GLN A 15 4.14 24.44 8.81
C GLN A 15 2.88 23.69 8.40
N THR A 16 1.87 24.42 7.96
CA THR A 16 0.57 23.86 7.55
C THR A 16 0.41 23.73 6.03
N ASN A 17 1.32 24.32 5.25
CA ASN A 17 1.18 24.39 3.80
C ASN A 17 2.16 23.42 3.12
N PHE A 18 1.61 22.31 2.62
CA PHE A 18 2.28 21.44 1.68
C PHE A 18 1.84 21.79 0.27
N VAL A 19 2.80 21.84 -0.64
CA VAL A 19 2.53 21.89 -2.07
C VAL A 19 2.71 20.49 -2.62
N VAL A 20 1.70 20.00 -3.33
CA VAL A 20 1.77 18.69 -3.98
C VAL A 20 2.28 18.86 -5.40
N GLU A 21 3.16 17.97 -5.81
CA GLU A 21 3.58 17.78 -7.19
C GLU A 21 3.26 16.36 -7.63
N ALA A 22 2.82 16.21 -8.86
CA ALA A 22 2.70 14.92 -9.50
C ALA A 22 3.36 14.94 -10.87
N SER A 23 4.02 13.84 -11.19
CA SER A 23 4.37 13.50 -12.55
C SER A 23 3.73 12.19 -12.93
N PHE A 24 3.36 12.07 -14.21
CA PHE A 24 2.65 10.90 -14.72
C PHE A 24 3.52 10.19 -15.76
N THR A 25 3.48 8.86 -15.74
CA THR A 25 4.10 8.00 -16.75
C THR A 25 3.10 6.95 -17.22
N TRP A 26 3.26 6.49 -18.44
CA TRP A 26 2.44 5.44 -19.05
C TRP A 26 3.27 4.21 -19.36
N ALA A 27 2.65 3.03 -19.27
CA ALA A 27 3.29 1.76 -19.60
C ALA A 27 3.47 1.54 -21.11
N HIS A 28 2.71 2.28 -21.94
CA HIS A 28 2.75 2.21 -23.41
C HIS A 28 2.61 3.62 -23.98
N ASP A 29 2.92 3.77 -25.28
CA ASP A 29 2.78 5.05 -25.98
C ASP A 29 1.32 5.50 -25.99
N ILE A 30 1.07 6.77 -25.67
CA ILE A 30 -0.24 7.41 -25.71
C ILE A 30 -0.20 8.49 -26.79
N THR A 31 -1.16 8.46 -27.73
CA THR A 31 -1.28 9.45 -28.80
C THR A 31 -2.63 10.14 -28.69
N PHE A 32 -2.62 11.46 -28.76
CA PHE A 32 -3.83 12.29 -28.73
C PHE A 32 -3.66 13.57 -29.58
N GLU A 33 -4.79 14.16 -29.97
CA GLU A 33 -4.84 15.40 -30.73
C GLU A 33 -4.98 16.62 -29.80
N LYS A 34 -4.14 17.62 -29.98
CA LYS A 34 -4.23 18.91 -29.28
C LYS A 34 -4.00 20.08 -30.24
N ASN A 35 -4.98 20.96 -30.33
CA ASN A 35 -4.93 22.13 -31.21
C ASN A 35 -4.63 21.80 -32.69
N GLY A 36 -5.07 20.63 -33.17
CA GLY A 36 -4.80 20.13 -34.51
C GLY A 36 -3.43 19.52 -34.73
N GLU A 37 -2.67 19.31 -33.64
CA GLU A 37 -1.39 18.61 -33.67
C GLU A 37 -1.52 17.27 -32.98
N THR A 38 -0.96 16.21 -33.57
CA THR A 38 -0.87 14.91 -32.98
C THR A 38 0.30 14.87 -32.00
N ILE A 39 0.03 14.68 -30.71
CA ILE A 39 1.02 14.57 -29.65
C ILE A 39 1.16 13.09 -29.24
N THR A 40 2.38 12.60 -29.16
CA THR A 40 2.68 11.26 -28.66
C THR A 40 3.56 11.35 -27.43
N LEU A 41 3.06 10.83 -26.29
CA LEU A 41 3.82 10.60 -25.08
C LEU A 41 4.38 9.18 -25.13
N LYS A 42 5.69 9.06 -25.04
CA LYS A 42 6.36 7.76 -25.07
C LYS A 42 6.23 7.03 -23.75
N ALA A 43 6.16 5.70 -23.81
CA ALA A 43 6.19 4.83 -22.62
C ALA A 43 7.35 5.23 -21.70
N GLY A 44 7.07 5.35 -20.40
CA GLY A 44 8.04 5.79 -19.40
C GLY A 44 8.43 7.26 -19.43
N GLN A 45 7.95 8.04 -20.39
CA GLN A 45 8.17 9.49 -20.41
C GLN A 45 7.37 10.17 -19.29
N TYR A 46 8.06 11.02 -18.51
CA TYR A 46 7.42 11.80 -17.46
C TYR A 46 6.71 13.02 -18.02
N LEU A 47 5.43 13.16 -17.70
CA LEU A 47 4.67 14.39 -17.85
C LEU A 47 4.50 15.04 -16.47
N GLN A 48 5.19 16.14 -16.24
CA GLN A 48 5.07 16.93 -15.02
C GLN A 48 3.79 17.77 -15.08
N ALA A 49 2.95 17.65 -14.06
CA ALA A 49 1.82 18.55 -13.87
C ALA A 49 2.24 19.78 -13.08
N ASP A 50 1.91 20.98 -13.60
CA ASP A 50 2.19 22.22 -12.91
C ASP A 50 1.41 22.32 -11.60
N ARG A 51 2.04 22.91 -10.57
CA ARG A 51 1.44 23.06 -9.23
C ARG A 51 0.10 23.79 -9.23
N GLN A 52 -0.10 24.75 -10.14
CA GLN A 52 -1.34 25.51 -10.29
C GLN A 52 -2.55 24.65 -10.68
N PHE A 53 -2.32 23.45 -11.23
CA PHE A 53 -3.41 22.55 -11.60
C PHE A 53 -3.98 21.79 -10.40
N PHE A 54 -3.25 21.69 -9.30
CA PHE A 54 -3.73 20.99 -8.12
C PHE A 54 -4.68 21.87 -7.30
N ARG A 55 -5.83 21.31 -6.98
CA ARG A 55 -6.76 21.97 -6.05
C ARG A 55 -6.14 21.99 -4.65
N PRO A 56 -6.05 23.16 -3.99
CA PRO A 56 -5.56 23.23 -2.61
C PRO A 56 -6.36 22.30 -1.68
N GLY A 57 -5.67 21.43 -0.97
CA GLY A 57 -6.31 20.41 -0.11
C GLY A 57 -7.00 19.26 -0.82
N GLY A 58 -6.98 19.22 -2.16
CA GLY A 58 -7.63 18.18 -2.97
C GLY A 58 -6.81 16.91 -3.13
N THR A 59 -5.57 16.86 -2.65
CA THR A 59 -4.77 15.62 -2.66
C THR A 59 -4.80 14.96 -1.30
N LYS A 60 -5.27 13.71 -1.26
CA LYS A 60 -5.37 12.91 -0.05
C LYS A 60 -4.78 11.54 -0.26
N ILE A 61 -3.92 11.09 0.66
CA ILE A 61 -3.41 9.73 0.67
C ILE A 61 -3.93 9.05 1.94
N THR A 62 -4.59 7.91 1.75
CA THR A 62 -5.08 7.07 2.84
C THR A 62 -4.43 5.69 2.75
N ALA A 63 -4.18 5.09 3.89
CA ALA A 63 -3.74 3.71 3.98
C ALA A 63 -4.87 2.90 4.61
N GLN A 64 -5.29 1.84 3.93
CA GLN A 64 -6.36 0.96 4.37
C GLN A 64 -5.82 -0.45 4.53
N THR A 65 -6.23 -1.12 5.60
CA THR A 65 -6.00 -2.53 5.80
C THR A 65 -7.15 -3.34 5.21
N SER A 66 -6.88 -4.57 4.80
CA SER A 66 -7.87 -5.51 4.26
C SER A 66 -8.95 -5.90 5.28
N SER A 67 -8.65 -5.81 6.57
CA SER A 67 -9.59 -6.09 7.66
C SER A 67 -9.40 -5.12 8.82
N SER A 68 -10.49 -4.84 9.53
CA SER A 68 -10.46 -4.06 10.78
C SER A 68 -10.43 -4.94 12.05
N SER A 69 -10.57 -6.26 11.89
CA SER A 69 -10.77 -7.18 13.02
C SER A 69 -9.48 -7.67 13.63
N TYR A 70 -8.39 -7.76 12.86
CA TYR A 70 -7.10 -8.23 13.31
C TYR A 70 -6.01 -7.21 12.97
N PRO A 71 -5.11 -6.88 13.90
CA PRO A 71 -4.02 -5.94 13.64
C PRO A 71 -2.80 -6.57 12.97
N VAL A 72 -2.76 -7.89 12.80
CA VAL A 72 -1.60 -8.67 12.32
C VAL A 72 -1.97 -9.49 11.10
N GLY A 73 -1.04 -9.67 10.20
CA GLY A 73 -1.25 -10.49 9.00
C GLY A 73 -2.09 -9.79 7.94
N LEU A 74 -2.13 -8.47 7.94
CA LEU A 74 -2.89 -7.70 6.97
C LEU A 74 -2.00 -7.12 5.89
N SER A 75 -2.57 -6.88 4.74
CA SER A 75 -1.96 -6.04 3.71
C SER A 75 -2.48 -4.61 3.80
N VAL A 76 -1.56 -3.66 3.64
CA VAL A 76 -1.88 -2.23 3.61
C VAL A 76 -1.86 -1.76 2.17
N CYS A 77 -3.03 -1.39 1.66
CA CYS A 77 -3.16 -0.75 0.36
C CYS A 77 -3.32 0.76 0.55
N LYS A 78 -2.51 1.55 -0.17
CA LYS A 78 -2.64 3.00 -0.15
C LYS A 78 -3.49 3.45 -1.33
N CYS A 79 -4.44 4.34 -1.02
CA CYS A 79 -5.25 5.03 -2.01
C CYS A 79 -4.85 6.50 -2.01
N ALA A 80 -4.58 7.05 -3.19
CA ALA A 80 -4.37 8.48 -3.39
C ALA A 80 -5.53 9.04 -4.23
N THR A 81 -6.19 10.07 -3.71
CA THR A 81 -7.13 10.89 -4.47
C THR A 81 -6.43 12.17 -4.86
N ILE A 82 -6.46 12.55 -6.14
CA ILE A 82 -5.81 13.75 -6.66
C ILE A 82 -6.86 14.58 -7.37
N GLU A 83 -7.13 15.77 -6.87
CA GLU A 83 -8.04 16.72 -7.53
C GLU A 83 -7.24 17.76 -8.28
N MET A 84 -7.55 17.91 -9.57
CA MET A 84 -6.89 18.85 -10.48
C MET A 84 -7.92 19.73 -11.17
N TYR A 85 -7.60 21.01 -11.37
CA TYR A 85 -8.42 21.89 -12.17
C TYR A 85 -8.27 21.55 -13.65
N ASP A 86 -9.37 21.53 -14.37
CA ASP A 86 -9.39 21.44 -15.83
C ASP A 86 -9.05 22.81 -16.41
N ILE A 87 -7.76 23.15 -16.47
CA ILE A 87 -7.28 24.43 -16.96
C ILE A 87 -6.85 24.29 -18.41
N GLY A 88 -7.80 24.48 -19.33
CA GLY A 88 -7.51 24.69 -20.75
C GLY A 88 -7.17 23.45 -21.56
N TRP A 89 -7.53 22.29 -21.08
CA TRP A 89 -7.47 21.04 -21.83
C TRP A 89 -8.91 20.68 -22.21
N SER A 90 -9.34 21.22 -23.30
CA SER A 90 -10.75 21.45 -23.63
C SER A 90 -11.52 20.27 -24.20
N THR A 91 -11.09 19.03 -24.01
CA THR A 91 -11.89 17.86 -24.41
C THR A 91 -12.24 17.00 -23.20
N PRO A 92 -13.52 16.60 -23.05
CA PRO A 92 -13.92 15.66 -21.99
C PRO A 92 -13.12 14.36 -22.00
N ASP A 93 -12.65 13.94 -23.16
CA ASP A 93 -11.89 12.71 -23.36
C ASP A 93 -10.42 12.82 -22.91
N TYR A 94 -9.93 14.01 -22.64
CA TYR A 94 -8.54 14.22 -22.28
C TYR A 94 -8.16 13.54 -20.95
N TRP A 95 -9.02 13.63 -19.95
CA TRP A 95 -8.78 13.02 -18.64
C TRP A 95 -8.79 11.51 -18.68
N SER A 96 -9.50 10.89 -19.62
CA SER A 96 -9.47 9.44 -19.82
C SER A 96 -8.07 8.92 -20.17
N LEU A 97 -7.19 9.76 -20.74
CA LEU A 97 -5.81 9.39 -21.02
C LEU A 97 -4.99 9.09 -19.77
N TYR A 98 -5.41 9.61 -18.61
CA TYR A 98 -4.72 9.34 -17.34
C TYR A 98 -5.09 7.98 -16.75
N GLU A 99 -6.16 7.34 -17.18
CA GLU A 99 -6.49 5.98 -16.73
C GLU A 99 -5.36 5.02 -17.10
N GLY A 100 -4.92 4.25 -16.12
CA GLY A 100 -3.79 3.34 -16.27
C GLY A 100 -2.40 3.97 -16.20
N ALA A 101 -2.31 5.30 -16.15
CA ALA A 101 -1.06 6.01 -15.88
C ALA A 101 -0.56 5.73 -14.45
N THR A 102 0.73 5.92 -14.23
CA THR A 102 1.31 5.93 -12.88
C THR A 102 1.57 7.36 -12.46
N ALA A 103 0.93 7.80 -11.40
CA ALA A 103 1.16 9.08 -10.73
C ALA A 103 2.28 8.95 -9.70
N HIS A 104 3.35 9.73 -9.86
CA HIS A 104 4.45 9.84 -8.91
C HIS A 104 4.25 11.10 -8.08
N LEU A 105 3.89 10.94 -6.82
CA LEU A 105 3.53 12.04 -5.95
C LEU A 105 4.70 12.48 -5.07
N LYS A 106 4.89 13.79 -4.98
CA LYS A 106 5.82 14.44 -4.05
C LYS A 106 5.09 15.51 -3.27
N ALA A 107 5.46 15.71 -2.02
CA ALA A 107 5.03 16.83 -1.21
C ALA A 107 6.23 17.76 -0.97
N ALA A 108 6.04 19.05 -1.21
CA ALA A 108 7.03 20.07 -0.96
C ALA A 108 6.68 20.85 0.30
N ILE A 109 7.67 21.12 1.13
CA ILE A 109 7.59 22.00 2.29
C ILE A 109 8.74 22.99 2.23
N THR A 110 8.47 24.27 2.47
CA THR A 110 9.51 25.31 2.53
C THR A 110 9.94 25.52 3.97
N ILE A 111 11.23 25.29 4.25
CA ILE A 111 11.85 25.50 5.57
C ILE A 111 12.98 26.48 5.38
N ASP A 112 12.95 27.59 6.12
CA ASP A 112 13.97 28.65 6.04
C ASP A 112 14.21 29.15 4.61
N GLY A 113 13.17 29.24 3.79
CA GLY A 113 13.23 29.65 2.39
C GLY A 113 13.76 28.57 1.43
N ILE A 114 14.09 27.39 1.92
CA ILE A 114 14.54 26.26 1.11
C ILE A 114 13.40 25.24 0.95
N GLU A 115 13.09 24.92 -0.28
CA GLU A 115 12.10 23.88 -0.57
C GLU A 115 12.71 22.49 -0.38
N ARG A 116 11.99 21.66 0.37
CA ARG A 116 12.30 20.26 0.65
C ARG A 116 11.22 19.37 0.08
N MET A 117 11.62 18.36 -0.68
CA MET A 117 10.69 17.43 -1.33
C MET A 117 10.65 16.10 -0.58
N VAL A 118 9.43 15.64 -0.31
CA VAL A 118 9.17 14.30 0.24
C VAL A 118 8.49 13.48 -0.85
N ASP A 119 9.12 12.38 -1.22
CA ASP A 119 8.50 11.43 -2.13
C ASP A 119 7.36 10.69 -1.40
N MET A 120 6.13 10.85 -1.88
CA MET A 120 4.91 10.24 -1.30
C MET A 120 4.60 8.86 -1.89
N GLY A 121 5.22 8.51 -3.00
CA GLY A 121 5.08 7.21 -3.66
C GLY A 121 4.53 7.28 -5.07
N SER A 122 4.41 6.09 -5.65
CA SER A 122 3.84 5.88 -6.96
C SER A 122 2.49 5.18 -6.84
N PHE A 123 1.51 5.66 -7.60
CA PHE A 123 0.14 5.19 -7.55
C PHE A 123 -0.39 5.01 -8.97
N LYS A 124 -0.97 3.87 -9.27
CA LYS A 124 -1.63 3.67 -10.56
C LYS A 124 -3.00 4.34 -10.54
N VAL A 125 -3.31 5.10 -11.57
CA VAL A 125 -4.63 5.71 -11.77
C VAL A 125 -5.61 4.65 -12.25
N TYR A 126 -6.67 4.42 -11.50
CA TYR A 126 -7.71 3.44 -11.82
C TYR A 126 -8.97 4.09 -12.39
N GLU A 127 -9.27 5.28 -11.95
CA GLU A 127 -10.49 5.97 -12.31
C GLU A 127 -10.25 7.47 -12.40
N VAL A 128 -10.90 8.11 -13.34
CA VAL A 128 -10.91 9.56 -13.50
C VAL A 128 -12.34 10.04 -13.66
N GLU A 129 -12.77 10.88 -12.73
CA GLU A 129 -14.07 11.55 -12.79
C GLU A 129 -13.87 13.04 -13.05
N THR A 130 -14.72 13.65 -13.88
CA THR A 130 -14.69 15.10 -14.14
C THR A 130 -16.02 15.70 -13.76
N VAL A 131 -16.02 16.61 -12.79
CA VAL A 131 -17.23 17.31 -12.33
C VAL A 131 -16.92 18.79 -12.17
N HIS A 132 -17.71 19.64 -12.83
CA HIS A 132 -17.59 21.10 -12.73
C HIS A 132 -16.18 21.66 -12.94
N GLY A 133 -15.43 21.13 -13.91
CA GLY A 133 -14.09 21.58 -14.22
C GLY A 133 -13.02 21.13 -13.21
N ILE A 134 -13.32 20.11 -12.41
CA ILE A 134 -12.37 19.44 -11.54
C ILE A 134 -12.28 17.98 -11.97
N ALA A 135 -11.08 17.52 -12.26
CA ALA A 135 -10.79 16.13 -12.47
C ALA A 135 -10.32 15.50 -11.15
N THR A 136 -10.98 14.42 -10.76
CA THR A 136 -10.64 13.62 -9.58
C THR A 136 -10.05 12.29 -10.03
N LEU A 137 -8.78 12.06 -9.74
CA LEU A 137 -8.07 10.83 -10.06
C LEU A 137 -8.05 9.94 -8.81
N THR A 138 -8.62 8.74 -8.92
CA THR A 138 -8.55 7.70 -7.89
C THR A 138 -7.42 6.74 -8.23
N CYS A 139 -6.43 6.71 -7.35
CA CYS A 139 -5.18 6.00 -7.59
C CYS A 139 -4.88 5.04 -6.43
N TYR A 140 -4.24 3.91 -6.74
CA TYR A 140 -3.83 2.93 -5.74
C TYR A 140 -2.35 2.56 -5.90
N ASP A 141 -1.71 2.19 -4.81
CA ASP A 141 -0.36 1.62 -4.86
C ASP A 141 -0.37 0.19 -5.46
N ALA A 142 0.82 -0.39 -5.63
CA ALA A 142 0.96 -1.69 -6.27
C ALA A 142 0.22 -2.82 -5.52
N MET A 143 -0.08 -2.65 -4.22
CA MET A 143 -0.83 -3.66 -3.45
C MET A 143 -2.24 -3.90 -4.02
N LYS A 144 -2.82 -2.93 -4.71
CA LYS A 144 -4.13 -3.12 -5.38
C LYS A 144 -4.10 -4.21 -6.44
N ALA A 145 -2.99 -4.39 -7.12
CA ALA A 145 -2.83 -5.44 -8.13
C ALA A 145 -2.80 -6.86 -7.54
N ALA A 146 -2.67 -7.00 -6.22
CA ALA A 146 -2.70 -8.31 -5.54
C ALA A 146 -4.11 -8.92 -5.42
N ASP A 147 -5.18 -8.20 -5.79
CA ASP A 147 -6.58 -8.68 -5.74
C ASP A 147 -6.92 -9.66 -6.88
N VAL A 148 -5.95 -10.28 -7.50
CA VAL A 148 -6.13 -11.27 -8.56
C VAL A 148 -5.73 -12.67 -8.08
N LEU A 149 -6.30 -13.70 -8.72
CA LEU A 149 -5.95 -15.08 -8.43
C LEU A 149 -4.46 -15.36 -8.70
N CYS A 150 -3.88 -16.26 -7.91
CA CYS A 150 -2.50 -16.66 -8.06
C CYS A 150 -2.24 -17.29 -9.44
N PRO A 151 -1.26 -16.78 -10.20
CA PRO A 151 -0.87 -17.36 -11.46
C PRO A 151 -0.27 -18.76 -11.27
N ALA A 152 -0.24 -19.56 -12.32
CA ALA A 152 0.27 -20.93 -12.28
C ALA A 152 1.68 -21.06 -11.65
N ALA A 153 2.52 -20.05 -11.82
CA ALA A 153 3.87 -20.02 -11.24
C ALA A 153 3.88 -19.96 -9.69
N MET A 154 2.80 -19.55 -9.07
CA MET A 154 2.64 -19.49 -7.60
C MET A 154 1.89 -20.71 -7.05
N GLN A 155 1.32 -21.56 -7.92
CA GLN A 155 0.54 -22.73 -7.51
C GLN A 155 1.44 -23.91 -7.18
N GLY A 156 0.98 -24.76 -6.27
CA GLY A 156 1.73 -25.94 -5.80
C GLY A 156 2.57 -25.64 -4.56
N ASP A 157 3.51 -26.53 -4.29
CA ASP A 157 4.35 -26.46 -3.09
C ASP A 157 5.52 -25.49 -3.28
N HIS A 158 5.57 -24.48 -2.45
CA HIS A 158 6.62 -23.46 -2.43
C HIS A 158 7.08 -23.18 -0.99
N THR A 159 8.30 -22.68 -0.85
CA THR A 159 8.71 -22.08 0.42
C THR A 159 8.05 -20.70 0.60
N TYR A 160 7.96 -20.21 1.83
CA TYR A 160 7.45 -18.85 2.08
C TYR A 160 8.28 -17.77 1.38
N ILE A 161 9.60 -17.97 1.29
CA ILE A 161 10.50 -17.03 0.60
C ILE A 161 10.19 -17.03 -0.89
N ASP A 162 10.07 -18.20 -1.51
CA ASP A 162 9.75 -18.30 -2.94
C ASP A 162 8.42 -17.60 -3.26
N LEU A 163 7.37 -17.87 -2.44
CA LEU A 163 6.06 -17.23 -2.62
C LEU A 163 6.12 -15.72 -2.43
N TRP A 164 6.93 -15.24 -1.47
CA TRP A 164 7.11 -13.82 -1.23
C TRP A 164 7.77 -13.12 -2.41
N GLU A 165 8.83 -13.73 -2.98
CA GLU A 165 9.52 -13.23 -4.16
C GLU A 165 8.63 -13.28 -5.41
N LEU A 166 7.91 -14.38 -5.60
CA LEU A 166 6.95 -14.52 -6.71
C LEU A 166 5.83 -13.48 -6.60
N ALA A 167 5.26 -13.26 -5.41
CA ALA A 167 4.25 -12.25 -5.19
C ALA A 167 4.78 -10.83 -5.48
N ALA A 168 5.96 -10.49 -5.00
CA ALA A 168 6.59 -9.21 -5.29
C ALA A 168 6.80 -9.01 -6.80
N ASN A 169 7.32 -10.02 -7.49
CA ASN A 169 7.53 -9.99 -8.94
C ASN A 169 6.22 -9.80 -9.72
N GLN A 170 5.12 -10.45 -9.29
CA GLN A 170 3.80 -10.25 -9.92
C GLN A 170 3.27 -8.82 -9.76
N LEU A 171 3.67 -8.14 -8.70
CA LEU A 171 3.32 -6.73 -8.45
C LEU A 171 4.30 -5.73 -9.09
N GLY A 172 5.35 -6.22 -9.79
CA GLY A 172 6.42 -5.39 -10.32
C GLY A 172 7.29 -4.75 -9.25
N LEU A 173 7.42 -5.41 -8.09
CA LEU A 173 8.16 -4.94 -6.93
C LEU A 173 9.38 -5.83 -6.66
N THR A 174 10.31 -5.32 -5.87
CA THR A 174 11.37 -6.12 -5.25
C THR A 174 10.89 -6.65 -3.89
N ALA A 175 11.19 -7.92 -3.60
CA ALA A 175 10.93 -8.50 -2.30
C ALA A 175 11.99 -8.01 -1.29
N SER A 176 11.56 -7.41 -0.18
CA SER A 176 12.45 -7.23 0.97
C SER A 176 12.63 -8.55 1.71
N ALA A 177 13.77 -8.72 2.37
CA ALA A 177 14.00 -9.91 3.19
C ALA A 177 12.88 -10.04 4.25
N ILE A 178 12.35 -11.23 4.37
CA ILE A 178 11.50 -11.67 5.48
C ILE A 178 12.34 -12.48 6.47
N ASP A 179 11.81 -12.73 7.67
CA ASP A 179 12.52 -13.45 8.72
C ASP A 179 13.00 -14.81 8.22
N SER A 180 14.32 -15.05 8.30
CA SER A 180 14.96 -16.28 7.83
C SER A 180 14.50 -17.52 8.56
N ASP A 181 14.04 -17.39 9.81
CA ASP A 181 13.61 -18.54 10.61
C ASP A 181 12.32 -19.17 10.08
N LEU A 182 11.53 -18.42 9.32
CA LEU A 182 10.31 -18.89 8.67
C LEU A 182 10.54 -19.55 7.29
N GLY A 183 11.72 -19.36 6.71
CA GLY A 183 11.82 -19.46 5.24
C GLY A 183 12.20 -20.79 4.68
N TYR A 184 13.00 -21.58 5.37
CA TYR A 184 13.66 -22.69 4.68
C TYR A 184 12.96 -24.05 4.76
N ASN A 185 12.01 -24.22 5.68
CA ASN A 185 11.43 -25.54 5.95
C ASN A 185 9.90 -25.61 5.91
N ALA A 186 9.20 -24.49 5.78
CA ALA A 186 7.74 -24.51 5.66
C ALA A 186 7.37 -24.52 4.17
N LEU A 187 6.77 -25.61 3.72
CA LEU A 187 6.15 -25.70 2.41
C LEU A 187 4.70 -25.25 2.54
N ALA A 188 4.30 -24.33 1.68
CA ALA A 188 2.93 -23.91 1.55
C ALA A 188 2.39 -24.35 0.19
N ALA A 189 1.22 -24.96 0.18
CA ALA A 189 0.52 -25.33 -1.05
C ALA A 189 -0.48 -24.25 -1.41
N VAL A 190 -0.24 -23.56 -2.52
CA VAL A 190 -1.16 -22.54 -3.05
C VAL A 190 -1.99 -23.18 -4.14
N ASP A 191 -3.32 -23.00 -4.06
CA ASP A 191 -4.26 -23.48 -5.07
C ASP A 191 -4.77 -22.35 -5.99
N THR A 192 -5.64 -22.72 -6.92
CA THR A 192 -6.22 -21.80 -7.92
C THR A 192 -7.28 -20.85 -7.35
N GLN A 193 -7.67 -21.00 -6.10
CA GLN A 193 -8.72 -20.20 -5.46
C GLN A 193 -8.16 -19.01 -4.67
N HIS A 194 -6.86 -19.05 -4.34
CA HIS A 194 -6.22 -18.01 -3.55
C HIS A 194 -5.79 -16.84 -4.43
N THR A 195 -5.92 -15.63 -3.87
CA THR A 195 -5.39 -14.41 -4.49
C THR A 195 -3.95 -14.17 -4.03
N ILE A 196 -3.20 -13.38 -4.82
CA ILE A 196 -1.85 -12.96 -4.43
C ILE A 196 -1.89 -12.22 -3.10
N ARG A 197 -2.94 -11.43 -2.83
CA ARG A 197 -3.14 -10.74 -1.55
C ARG A 197 -3.23 -11.71 -0.38
N GLN A 198 -4.01 -12.77 -0.51
CA GLN A 198 -4.13 -13.78 0.55
C GLN A 198 -2.79 -14.45 0.85
N VAL A 199 -2.00 -14.76 -0.17
CA VAL A 199 -0.63 -15.29 0.02
C VAL A 199 0.25 -14.30 0.77
N ILE A 200 0.25 -13.02 0.35
CA ILE A 200 1.01 -11.96 1.02
C ILE A 200 0.58 -11.82 2.49
N GLU A 201 -0.71 -11.86 2.77
CA GLU A 201 -1.26 -11.73 4.12
C GLU A 201 -0.90 -12.91 5.01
N ALA A 202 -0.96 -14.12 4.48
CA ALA A 202 -0.58 -15.32 5.22
C ALA A 202 0.93 -15.30 5.57
N ILE A 203 1.79 -14.87 4.64
CA ILE A 203 3.22 -14.71 4.91
C ILE A 203 3.45 -13.60 5.95
N ALA A 204 2.75 -12.47 5.83
CA ALA A 204 2.85 -11.38 6.79
C ALA A 204 2.41 -11.81 8.20
N LEU A 205 1.36 -12.64 8.28
CA LEU A 205 0.91 -13.24 9.54
C LEU A 205 1.99 -14.14 10.15
N ALA A 206 2.60 -15.01 9.36
CA ALA A 206 3.70 -15.88 9.80
C ALA A 206 4.90 -15.05 10.30
N CYS A 207 5.18 -13.89 9.69
CA CYS A 207 6.21 -12.96 10.15
C CYS A 207 5.80 -12.10 11.35
N GLY A 208 4.59 -12.25 11.87
CA GLY A 208 4.08 -11.43 12.99
C GLY A 208 3.94 -9.95 12.66
N GLY A 209 3.64 -9.61 11.41
CA GLY A 209 3.60 -8.25 10.92
C GLY A 209 2.51 -7.98 9.90
N ASN A 210 2.58 -6.82 9.26
CA ASN A 210 1.69 -6.40 8.18
C ASN A 210 2.48 -6.13 6.91
N ALA A 211 1.97 -6.59 5.77
CA ALA A 211 2.58 -6.36 4.47
C ALA A 211 2.24 -4.97 3.93
N MET A 212 3.19 -4.30 3.34
CA MET A 212 2.99 -2.99 2.73
C MET A 212 3.99 -2.73 1.59
N VAL A 213 3.67 -1.73 0.77
CA VAL A 213 4.54 -1.26 -0.30
C VAL A 213 5.19 0.06 0.09
N SER A 214 6.50 0.18 -0.09
CA SER A 214 7.25 1.43 0.07
C SER A 214 8.30 1.56 -1.02
N GLY A 215 8.23 2.66 -1.78
CA GLY A 215 9.03 2.79 -2.99
C GLY A 215 8.70 1.67 -3.97
N ASN A 216 9.71 0.93 -4.39
CA ASN A 216 9.57 -0.25 -5.27
C ASN A 216 9.72 -1.58 -4.52
N ALA A 217 9.44 -1.60 -3.22
CA ALA A 217 9.63 -2.81 -2.42
C ALA A 217 8.34 -3.25 -1.73
N LEU A 218 8.08 -4.56 -1.77
CA LEU A 218 7.14 -5.25 -0.90
C LEU A 218 7.88 -5.66 0.38
N PHE A 219 7.36 -5.32 1.55
CA PHE A 219 7.99 -5.66 2.82
C PHE A 219 6.96 -5.96 3.90
N VAL A 220 7.37 -6.74 4.90
CA VAL A 220 6.60 -6.95 6.12
C VAL A 220 7.12 -6.00 7.19
N ARG A 221 6.21 -5.27 7.82
CA ARG A 221 6.50 -4.49 9.01
C ARG A 221 6.08 -5.29 10.24
N PRO A 222 7.02 -5.79 11.05
CA PRO A 222 6.70 -6.52 12.26
C PRO A 222 5.94 -5.61 13.24
N ILE A 223 5.00 -6.19 13.98
CA ILE A 223 4.38 -5.53 15.12
C ILE A 223 5.29 -5.74 16.30
N THR A 224 5.89 -4.67 16.78
CA THR A 224 6.78 -4.71 17.95
C THR A 224 6.12 -4.02 19.14
N SER A 225 6.51 -4.41 20.34
CA SER A 225 6.07 -3.74 21.57
C SER A 225 6.73 -2.37 21.78
N ALA A 226 7.78 -2.07 21.02
CA ALA A 226 8.46 -0.77 21.08
C ALA A 226 7.72 0.25 20.23
N ALA A 227 7.55 1.46 20.75
CA ALA A 227 6.99 2.56 19.99
C ALA A 227 7.96 2.97 18.87
N ASP A 228 7.49 2.97 17.63
CA ASP A 228 8.28 3.41 16.48
C ASP A 228 8.47 4.94 16.47
N VAL A 229 7.48 5.66 16.97
CA VAL A 229 7.46 7.13 17.02
C VAL A 229 6.85 7.59 18.32
N THR A 230 7.51 8.48 19.01
CA THR A 230 6.94 9.21 20.15
C THR A 230 6.46 10.57 19.66
N LEU A 231 5.15 10.82 19.74
CA LEU A 231 4.58 12.12 19.42
C LEU A 231 4.71 13.00 20.66
N THR A 232 5.49 14.06 20.57
CA THR A 232 5.71 15.01 21.67
C THR A 232 4.86 16.28 21.54
N GLN A 233 4.35 16.53 20.33
CA GLN A 233 3.48 17.68 20.04
C GLN A 233 2.40 17.28 19.03
N TRP A 234 1.19 17.77 19.23
CA TRP A 234 0.05 17.63 18.30
C TRP A 234 -0.79 18.91 18.30
N ILE A 235 -1.42 19.18 17.17
CA ILE A 235 -2.20 20.40 16.95
C ILE A 235 -3.62 20.26 17.53
N ASN A 236 -4.19 19.06 17.43
CA ASN A 236 -5.52 18.75 17.92
C ASN A 236 -5.47 17.69 19.04
N PRO A 237 -6.46 17.66 19.93
CA PRO A 237 -6.56 16.57 20.90
C PRO A 237 -6.54 15.22 20.20
N VAL A 238 -5.77 14.29 20.73
CA VAL A 238 -5.78 12.91 20.25
C VAL A 238 -7.01 12.22 20.81
N GLU A 239 -7.94 11.85 19.96
CA GLU A 239 -9.07 11.01 20.33
C GLU A 239 -8.64 9.53 20.29
N VAL A 240 -8.64 8.90 21.44
CA VAL A 240 -8.45 7.46 21.55
C VAL A 240 -9.82 6.79 21.48
N ALA A 241 -10.19 6.29 20.31
CA ALA A 241 -11.51 5.72 20.08
C ALA A 241 -11.79 4.44 20.88
N LYS A 242 -10.75 3.73 21.33
CA LYS A 242 -10.86 2.51 22.16
C LYS A 242 -9.71 2.42 23.14
N THR A 243 -9.98 1.86 24.29
CA THR A 243 -8.93 1.46 25.23
C THR A 243 -8.06 0.40 24.55
N PRO A 244 -6.73 0.54 24.55
CA PRO A 244 -5.84 -0.48 24.03
C PRO A 244 -6.15 -1.82 24.73
N VAL A 245 -6.32 -2.88 23.95
CA VAL A 245 -6.52 -4.22 24.48
C VAL A 245 -5.21 -4.96 24.35
N GLU A 246 -4.65 -5.40 25.47
CA GLU A 246 -3.47 -6.23 25.48
C GLU A 246 -3.85 -7.66 25.09
N VAL A 247 -3.26 -8.17 24.01
CA VAL A 247 -3.41 -9.56 23.61
C VAL A 247 -2.55 -10.41 24.54
N THR A 248 -3.17 -11.24 25.37
CA THR A 248 -2.49 -12.07 26.37
C THR A 248 -2.35 -13.52 25.96
N GLY A 249 -3.00 -13.94 24.88
CA GLY A 249 -2.92 -15.30 24.38
C GLY A 249 -3.36 -15.46 22.94
N VAL A 250 -2.98 -16.59 22.37
CA VAL A 250 -3.37 -17.02 21.02
C VAL A 250 -3.95 -18.41 21.11
N ARG A 251 -5.14 -18.61 20.55
CA ARG A 251 -5.75 -19.92 20.38
C ARG A 251 -5.67 -20.31 18.91
N VAL A 252 -5.03 -21.44 18.64
CA VAL A 252 -4.92 -21.98 17.29
C VAL A 252 -5.85 -23.19 17.19
N LYS A 253 -6.74 -23.16 16.20
CA LYS A 253 -7.60 -24.28 15.82
C LYS A 253 -7.22 -24.74 14.44
N LYS A 254 -6.79 -25.98 14.31
CA LYS A 254 -6.37 -26.54 13.04
C LYS A 254 -6.93 -27.94 12.84
N THR A 255 -7.47 -28.20 11.66
CA THR A 255 -7.90 -29.55 11.25
C THR A 255 -6.74 -30.25 10.56
N PHE A 256 -6.27 -31.35 11.15
CA PHE A 256 -5.19 -32.13 10.57
C PHE A 256 -5.71 -33.16 9.56
N ALA A 257 -5.09 -33.22 8.39
CA ALA A 257 -5.42 -34.20 7.36
C ALA A 257 -5.19 -35.66 7.82
N SER A 258 -4.31 -35.86 8.79
CA SER A 258 -3.96 -37.20 9.32
C SER A 258 -5.10 -37.90 10.06
N ASP A 259 -5.99 -37.13 10.71
CA ASP A 259 -7.10 -37.70 11.50
C ASP A 259 -8.46 -37.04 11.20
N GLY A 260 -8.50 -36.02 10.39
CA GLY A 260 -9.70 -35.27 10.02
C GLY A 260 -10.35 -34.53 11.20
N LYS A 261 -9.63 -34.31 12.31
CA LYS A 261 -10.17 -33.67 13.51
C LYS A 261 -9.57 -32.29 13.73
N GLU A 262 -10.41 -31.41 14.27
CA GLU A 262 -9.95 -30.11 14.75
C GLU A 262 -9.18 -30.28 16.08
N HIS A 263 -7.96 -29.78 16.11
CA HIS A 263 -7.14 -29.67 17.29
C HIS A 263 -7.05 -28.22 17.74
N THR A 264 -7.14 -27.98 19.04
CA THR A 264 -7.05 -26.64 19.60
C THR A 264 -5.80 -26.55 20.48
N TYR A 265 -4.96 -25.58 20.18
CA TYR A 265 -3.77 -25.22 20.93
C TYR A 265 -3.94 -23.84 21.53
N PHE A 266 -3.46 -23.65 22.74
CA PHE A 266 -3.51 -22.38 23.44
C PHE A 266 -2.12 -21.98 23.89
N PHE A 267 -1.71 -20.77 23.53
CA PHE A 267 -0.42 -20.20 23.91
C PHE A 267 -0.65 -18.89 24.67
N GLY A 268 -0.06 -18.76 25.85
CA GLY A 268 -0.15 -17.55 26.67
C GLY A 268 -1.05 -17.68 27.89
N ALA A 269 -1.51 -16.56 28.41
CA ALA A 269 -2.38 -16.46 29.57
C ALA A 269 -3.83 -16.19 29.16
N GLY A 270 -4.79 -16.51 30.02
CA GLY A 270 -6.18 -16.10 29.82
C GLY A 270 -6.35 -14.60 29.85
N GLY A 271 -7.36 -14.07 29.15
CA GLY A 271 -7.62 -12.67 28.98
C GLY A 271 -8.14 -12.39 27.58
N TYR A 272 -7.60 -11.39 26.90
CA TYR A 272 -7.95 -11.17 25.49
C TYR A 272 -7.15 -12.12 24.59
N VAL A 273 -7.85 -13.05 23.94
CA VAL A 273 -7.26 -14.13 23.15
C VAL A 273 -7.60 -13.91 21.68
N ILE A 274 -6.59 -13.93 20.81
CA ILE A 274 -6.79 -14.01 19.36
C ILE A 274 -7.01 -15.47 18.98
N GLU A 275 -8.02 -15.72 18.15
CA GLU A 275 -8.31 -17.05 17.60
C GLU A 275 -7.81 -17.13 16.16
N LEU A 276 -6.96 -18.10 15.87
CA LEU A 276 -6.47 -18.45 14.54
C LEU A 276 -7.05 -19.80 14.15
N ASN A 277 -7.55 -19.95 12.94
CA ASN A 277 -8.18 -21.15 12.43
C ASN A 277 -7.71 -21.48 11.00
N ASP A 278 -8.24 -22.52 10.40
CA ASP A 278 -7.86 -22.95 9.04
C ASP A 278 -8.09 -21.86 7.99
N ASP A 279 -9.04 -20.94 8.21
CA ASP A 279 -9.32 -19.85 7.26
C ASP A 279 -8.19 -18.81 7.21
N ASN A 280 -7.47 -18.62 8.32
CA ASN A 280 -6.37 -17.65 8.40
C ASN A 280 -4.98 -18.29 8.55
N LEU A 281 -4.90 -19.62 8.67
CA LEU A 281 -3.66 -20.40 8.75
C LEU A 281 -3.51 -21.41 7.60
N TRP A 282 -4.14 -21.14 6.46
CA TRP A 282 -4.17 -22.09 5.34
C TRP A 282 -2.78 -22.36 4.72
N LEU A 283 -1.79 -21.50 4.94
CA LEU A 283 -0.40 -21.73 4.55
C LEU A 283 0.41 -22.56 5.56
N GLY A 284 -0.14 -22.98 6.67
CA GLY A 284 0.63 -23.63 7.74
C GLY A 284 0.37 -25.12 7.95
#